data_4f58889a52afdbc9afdd6c4f68b5297a
#
_entry.id   4f58889a52afdbc9afdd6c4f68b5297a
#
_cell.length_a   1.000
_cell.length_b   1.000
_cell.length_c   1.000
_cell.angle_alpha   90.00
_cell.angle_beta   90.00
_cell.angle_gamma   90.00
#
_symmetry.space_group_name_H-M   'P 1'
#
loop_
_entity.id
_entity.type
_entity.pdbx_description
1 polymer ?
#
loop_
_entity_poly.entity_id
_entity_poly.type
_entity_poly.pdbx_seq_one_letter_code
_entity_poly.pdbx_strand_id
1 'polypeptide(L)'
;LLYQKYRWFDAAETEWLMGGSWYTHILSSGIRYFSIYSDAGNFGSNMGMISIVYGIIAFHTSEKWLRIFFSCIALMGIAGMIMSGTRGAMIVPLGGLSLYCLICKNIKIMVISALAVIMLYAFFAFTEIGDGNVLIRRMRTAFRPQEDTSFNVRIENQKLIAEYMRT
;
A
#
# COMPACT_ATOMS: atom_id res chain seq x y z
N LEU A 1 -0.84 -15.26 1.47
CA LEU A 1 -1.30 -14.37 0.41
C LEU A 1 -1.65 -15.12 -0.88
N LEU A 2 -0.71 -15.81 -1.53
CA LEU A 2 -0.99 -16.61 -2.74
C LEU A 2 -2.02 -17.70 -2.46
N TYR A 3 -1.96 -18.31 -1.29
CA TYR A 3 -2.95 -19.29 -0.85
C TYR A 3 -4.36 -18.70 -0.83
N GLN A 4 -4.58 -17.56 -0.18
CA GLN A 4 -5.88 -16.86 -0.15
C GLN A 4 -6.37 -16.48 -1.56
N LYS A 5 -5.45 -16.09 -2.46
CA LYS A 5 -5.81 -15.72 -3.83
C LYS A 5 -6.26 -16.91 -4.68
N TYR A 6 -5.61 -18.07 -4.54
CA TYR A 6 -5.86 -19.21 -5.43
C TYR A 6 -6.79 -20.29 -4.82
N ARG A 7 -6.81 -20.43 -3.50
CA ARG A 7 -7.64 -21.42 -2.78
C ARG A 7 -8.81 -20.83 -2.01
N TRP A 8 -8.93 -19.47 -2.04
CA TRP A 8 -9.88 -18.76 -1.21
C TRP A 8 -9.50 -18.81 0.28
N PHE A 9 -10.37 -18.26 1.12
CA PHE A 9 -10.19 -18.25 2.57
C PHE A 9 -10.45 -19.65 3.15
N ASP A 10 -9.67 -20.04 4.14
CA ASP A 10 -9.89 -21.27 4.88
C ASP A 10 -11.07 -21.13 5.88
N ALA A 11 -11.38 -22.20 6.63
CA ALA A 11 -12.51 -22.19 7.55
C ALA A 11 -12.34 -21.15 8.66
N ALA A 12 -11.14 -21.03 9.25
CA ALA A 12 -10.86 -20.10 10.33
C ALA A 12 -10.87 -18.63 9.83
N GLU A 13 -10.30 -18.39 8.64
CA GLU A 13 -10.33 -17.07 7.99
C GLU A 13 -11.78 -16.66 7.63
N THR A 14 -12.59 -17.61 7.17
CA THR A 14 -13.99 -17.38 6.84
C THR A 14 -14.80 -17.08 8.09
N GLU A 15 -14.60 -17.81 9.18
CA GLU A 15 -15.26 -17.56 10.46
C GLU A 15 -14.90 -16.16 10.98
N TRP A 16 -13.62 -15.78 10.91
CA TRP A 16 -13.18 -14.44 11.28
C TRP A 16 -13.80 -13.36 10.41
N LEU A 17 -13.91 -13.58 9.10
CA LEU A 17 -14.56 -12.64 8.17
C LEU A 17 -16.05 -12.48 8.53
N MET A 18 -16.76 -13.58 8.82
CA MET A 18 -18.19 -13.56 9.20
C MET A 18 -18.42 -12.85 10.54
N GLY A 19 -17.43 -12.77 11.41
CA GLY A 19 -17.46 -12.03 12.66
C GLY A 19 -17.53 -10.50 12.52
N GLY A 20 -17.73 -9.97 11.30
CA GLY A 20 -17.91 -8.53 11.01
C GLY A 20 -16.84 -7.94 10.08
N SER A 21 -15.75 -8.66 9.83
CA SER A 21 -14.66 -8.20 8.97
C SER A 21 -14.98 -8.32 7.48
N TRP A 22 -16.03 -9.01 7.11
CA TRP A 22 -16.48 -9.21 5.72
C TRP A 22 -16.62 -7.89 4.97
N TYR A 23 -17.30 -6.91 5.56
CA TYR A 23 -17.59 -5.62 4.95
C TYR A 23 -16.33 -4.77 4.65
N THR A 24 -15.22 -5.07 5.33
CA THR A 24 -13.96 -4.34 5.13
C THR A 24 -13.00 -5.04 4.19
N HIS A 25 -13.15 -6.35 3.98
CA HIS A 25 -12.23 -7.18 3.19
C HIS A 25 -12.83 -7.62 1.85
N ILE A 26 -14.14 -7.86 1.79
CA ILE A 26 -14.85 -8.23 0.56
C ILE A 26 -15.66 -7.03 0.12
N LEU A 27 -15.09 -6.24 -0.77
CA LEU A 27 -15.70 -5.01 -1.28
C LEU A 27 -16.16 -5.20 -2.73
N SER A 28 -17.13 -4.39 -3.15
CA SER A 28 -17.52 -4.30 -4.57
C SER A 28 -16.32 -3.95 -5.49
N SER A 29 -15.35 -3.24 -4.92
CA SER A 29 -14.10 -2.85 -5.58
C SER A 29 -12.99 -3.89 -5.49
N GLY A 30 -13.27 -5.13 -5.07
CA GLY A 30 -12.32 -6.25 -5.01
C GLY A 30 -12.01 -6.73 -3.60
N ILE A 31 -11.29 -7.85 -3.53
CA ILE A 31 -10.91 -8.52 -2.29
C ILE A 31 -9.61 -7.89 -1.77
N ARG A 32 -9.59 -7.62 -0.47
CA ARG A 32 -8.40 -7.16 0.26
C ARG A 32 -7.80 -8.35 1.01
N TYR A 33 -6.65 -8.78 0.55
CA TYR A 33 -5.95 -9.90 1.18
C TYR A 33 -5.20 -9.44 2.43
N PHE A 34 -5.27 -10.24 3.49
CA PHE A 34 -4.64 -9.96 4.79
C PHE A 34 -3.57 -10.99 5.18
N SER A 35 -3.47 -12.11 4.43
CA SER A 35 -2.51 -13.20 4.71
C SER A 35 -2.65 -13.71 6.15
N ILE A 36 -1.57 -13.72 6.92
CA ILE A 36 -1.53 -14.13 8.34
C ILE A 36 -1.79 -12.97 9.31
N TYR A 37 -2.06 -11.77 8.81
CA TYR A 37 -2.29 -10.58 9.64
C TYR A 37 -3.76 -10.45 10.01
N SER A 38 -4.02 -9.72 11.08
CA SER A 38 -5.37 -9.46 11.56
C SER A 38 -6.20 -8.53 10.66
N ASP A 39 -5.56 -7.82 9.74
CA ASP A 39 -6.22 -6.87 8.82
C ASP A 39 -5.36 -6.64 7.58
N ALA A 40 -6.02 -6.36 6.45
CA ALA A 40 -5.37 -6.03 5.19
C ALA A 40 -4.53 -4.73 5.28
N GLY A 41 -4.89 -3.78 6.15
CA GLY A 41 -4.12 -2.58 6.42
C GLY A 41 -2.78 -2.89 7.07
N ASN A 42 -2.79 -3.72 8.10
CA ASN A 42 -1.60 -4.19 8.78
C ASN A 42 -0.70 -4.99 7.84
N PHE A 43 -1.29 -5.90 7.06
CA PHE A 43 -0.56 -6.64 6.03
C PHE A 43 0.11 -5.70 5.03
N GLY A 44 -0.63 -4.77 4.45
CA GLY A 44 -0.11 -3.82 3.45
C GLY A 44 1.00 -2.93 4.01
N SER A 45 0.84 -2.41 5.22
CA SER A 45 1.84 -1.56 5.88
C SER A 45 3.14 -2.32 6.17
N ASN A 46 3.05 -3.56 6.66
CA ASN A 46 4.23 -4.40 6.89
C ASN A 46 4.94 -4.76 5.58
N MET A 47 4.19 -5.06 4.52
CA MET A 47 4.77 -5.32 3.19
C MET A 47 5.45 -4.07 2.62
N GLY A 48 4.86 -2.88 2.82
CA GLY A 48 5.48 -1.59 2.50
C GLY A 48 6.78 -1.38 3.26
N MET A 49 6.81 -1.68 4.55
CA MET A 49 8.02 -1.61 5.38
C MET A 49 9.12 -2.57 4.89
N ILE A 50 8.76 -3.81 4.63
CA ILE A 50 9.67 -4.82 4.06
C ILE A 50 10.27 -4.31 2.75
N SER A 51 9.48 -3.74 1.86
CA SER A 51 9.95 -3.25 0.57
C SER A 51 11.04 -2.18 0.71
N ILE A 52 10.86 -1.23 1.64
CA ILE A 52 11.84 -0.16 1.87
C ILE A 52 13.09 -0.67 2.56
N VAL A 53 12.95 -1.43 3.64
CA VAL A 53 14.09 -1.93 4.40
C VAL A 53 15.00 -2.79 3.51
N TYR A 54 14.43 -3.77 2.82
CA TYR A 54 15.21 -4.64 1.94
C TYR A 54 15.68 -3.94 0.66
N GLY A 55 14.95 -2.94 0.17
CA GLY A 55 15.41 -2.07 -0.91
C GLY A 55 16.66 -1.27 -0.52
N ILE A 56 16.69 -0.68 0.66
CA ILE A 56 17.85 0.03 1.20
C ILE A 56 19.03 -0.93 1.43
N ILE A 57 18.78 -2.10 2.00
CA ILE A 57 19.82 -3.13 2.20
C ILE A 57 20.41 -3.56 0.84
N ALA A 58 19.58 -3.81 -0.16
CA ALA A 58 20.01 -4.17 -1.50
C ALA A 58 20.90 -3.08 -2.13
N PHE A 59 20.54 -1.83 -1.92
CA PHE A 59 21.32 -0.69 -2.42
C PHE A 59 22.71 -0.60 -1.80
N HIS A 60 22.86 -0.91 -0.51
CA HIS A 60 24.13 -0.87 0.21
C HIS A 60 24.96 -2.17 0.10
N THR A 61 24.37 -3.25 -0.40
CA THR A 61 25.04 -4.55 -0.50
C THR A 61 25.99 -4.59 -1.69
N SER A 62 27.25 -4.93 -1.45
CA SER A 62 28.30 -5.06 -2.48
C SER A 62 28.19 -6.37 -3.26
N GLU A 63 27.83 -7.45 -2.58
CA GLU A 63 27.73 -8.80 -3.12
C GLU A 63 26.56 -8.92 -4.09
N LYS A 64 26.83 -9.30 -5.35
CA LYS A 64 25.81 -9.35 -6.41
C LYS A 64 24.62 -10.26 -6.06
N TRP A 65 24.90 -11.47 -5.53
CA TRP A 65 23.87 -12.44 -5.19
C TRP A 65 22.94 -11.96 -4.06
N LEU A 66 23.53 -11.42 -3.02
CA LEU A 66 22.76 -10.85 -1.90
C LEU A 66 21.95 -9.62 -2.34
N ARG A 67 22.51 -8.78 -3.21
CA ARG A 67 21.80 -7.64 -3.79
C ARG A 67 20.57 -8.09 -4.56
N ILE A 68 20.71 -9.10 -5.43
CA ILE A 68 19.57 -9.66 -6.18
C ILE A 68 18.54 -10.25 -5.22
N PHE A 69 18.98 -11.03 -4.24
CA PHE A 69 18.09 -11.63 -3.24
C PHE A 69 17.27 -10.58 -2.49
N PHE A 70 17.92 -9.55 -1.94
CA PHE A 70 17.22 -8.48 -1.22
C PHE A 70 16.33 -7.63 -2.15
N SER A 71 16.74 -7.41 -3.40
CA SER A 71 15.89 -6.75 -4.39
C SER A 71 14.62 -7.54 -4.69
N CYS A 72 14.73 -8.86 -4.81
CA CYS A 72 13.56 -9.73 -4.99
C CYS A 72 12.60 -9.64 -3.79
N ILE A 73 13.11 -9.64 -2.56
CA ILE A 73 12.28 -9.47 -1.36
C ILE A 73 11.59 -8.11 -1.37
N ALA A 74 12.29 -7.04 -1.72
CA ALA A 74 11.72 -5.71 -1.82
C ALA A 74 10.58 -5.66 -2.86
N LEU A 75 10.77 -6.25 -4.03
CA LEU A 75 9.73 -6.33 -5.07
C LEU A 75 8.53 -7.17 -4.63
N MET A 76 8.75 -8.28 -3.92
CA MET A 76 7.67 -9.08 -3.34
C MET A 76 6.90 -8.28 -2.28
N GLY A 77 7.58 -7.45 -1.49
CA GLY A 77 6.96 -6.53 -0.55
C GLY A 77 6.03 -5.53 -1.25
N ILE A 78 6.48 -4.91 -2.35
CA ILE A 78 5.64 -4.02 -3.17
C ILE A 78 4.41 -4.77 -3.70
N ALA A 79 4.60 -5.96 -4.27
CA ALA A 79 3.51 -6.77 -4.77
C ALA A 79 2.49 -7.13 -3.66
N GLY A 80 2.97 -7.54 -2.48
CA GLY A 80 2.12 -7.83 -1.32
C GLY A 80 1.35 -6.60 -0.84
N MET A 81 2.00 -5.43 -0.78
CA MET A 81 1.35 -4.17 -0.43
C MET A 81 0.22 -3.82 -1.40
N ILE A 82 0.45 -3.95 -2.71
CA ILE A 82 -0.59 -3.71 -3.73
C ILE A 82 -1.74 -4.70 -3.55
N MET A 83 -1.46 -5.98 -3.31
CA MET A 83 -2.49 -7.02 -3.13
C MET A 83 -3.31 -6.84 -1.85
N SER A 84 -2.80 -6.12 -0.83
CA SER A 84 -3.60 -5.75 0.33
C SER A 84 -4.77 -4.81 -0.01
N GLY A 85 -4.68 -4.11 -1.14
CA GLY A 85 -5.65 -3.11 -1.56
C GLY A 85 -5.80 -1.95 -0.57
N THR A 86 -4.83 -1.73 0.32
CA THR A 86 -4.88 -0.69 1.35
C THR A 86 -4.16 0.55 0.89
N ARG A 87 -4.91 1.60 0.58
CA ARG A 87 -4.38 2.88 0.09
C ARG A 87 -3.40 3.53 1.06
N GLY A 88 -3.73 3.50 2.35
CA GLY A 88 -2.87 4.06 3.41
C GLY A 88 -1.51 3.38 3.53
N ALA A 89 -1.37 2.14 3.10
CA ALA A 89 -0.09 1.43 3.12
C ALA A 89 0.98 2.08 2.24
N MET A 90 0.58 2.83 1.19
CA MET A 90 1.52 3.55 0.32
C MET A 90 2.26 4.69 1.02
N ILE A 91 1.73 5.19 2.14
CA ILE A 91 2.42 6.21 2.95
C ILE A 91 3.70 5.64 3.55
N VAL A 92 3.74 4.34 3.85
CA VAL A 92 4.90 3.69 4.49
C VAL A 92 6.15 3.76 3.60
N PRO A 93 6.14 3.29 2.34
CA PRO A 93 7.31 3.41 1.48
C PRO A 93 7.68 4.86 1.16
N LEU A 94 6.72 5.76 0.99
CA LEU A 94 6.98 7.17 0.75
C LEU A 94 7.64 7.83 1.96
N GLY A 95 7.09 7.62 3.16
CA GLY A 95 7.64 8.13 4.41
C GLY A 95 9.01 7.52 4.72
N GLY A 96 9.17 6.21 4.52
CA GLY A 96 10.44 5.51 4.74
C GLY A 96 11.57 6.00 3.83
N LEU A 97 11.29 6.19 2.54
CA LEU A 97 12.26 6.79 1.59
C LEU A 97 12.60 8.24 1.97
N SER A 98 11.60 9.03 2.32
CA SER A 98 11.81 10.43 2.73
C SER A 98 12.69 10.50 3.98
N LEU A 99 12.41 9.67 4.99
CA LEU A 99 13.22 9.59 6.20
C LEU A 99 14.65 9.14 5.91
N TYR A 100 14.81 8.13 5.05
CA TYR A 100 16.13 7.66 4.64
C TYR A 100 16.94 8.77 3.94
N CYS A 101 16.31 9.56 3.07
CA CYS A 101 16.94 10.72 2.44
C CYS A 101 17.45 11.74 3.45
N LEU A 102 16.64 12.04 4.48
CA LEU A 102 17.02 13.01 5.52
C LEU A 102 18.21 12.52 6.36
N ILE A 103 18.25 11.21 6.65
CA ILE A 103 19.31 10.63 7.50
C ILE A 103 20.63 10.51 6.74
N CYS A 104 20.61 10.08 5.48
CA CYS A 104 21.83 9.78 4.72
C CYS A 104 22.68 11.00 4.38
N LYS A 105 22.12 12.21 4.36
CA LYS A 105 22.83 13.48 4.02
C LYS A 105 23.69 13.41 2.74
N ASN A 106 23.47 12.40 1.90
CA ASN A 106 24.18 12.21 0.64
C ASN A 106 23.32 12.72 -0.52
N ILE A 107 23.78 13.77 -1.17
CA ILE A 107 23.02 14.45 -2.24
C ILE A 107 22.62 13.49 -3.37
N LYS A 108 23.48 12.54 -3.74
CA LYS A 108 23.17 11.56 -4.79
C LYS A 108 22.01 10.65 -4.39
N ILE A 109 22.03 10.16 -3.15
CA ILE A 109 20.96 9.31 -2.59
C ILE A 109 19.67 10.11 -2.49
N MET A 110 19.75 11.37 -2.03
CA MET A 110 18.58 12.26 -1.95
C MET A 110 17.93 12.46 -3.32
N VAL A 111 18.72 12.72 -4.36
CA VAL A 111 18.21 12.94 -5.72
C VAL A 111 17.58 11.67 -6.27
N ILE A 112 18.25 10.51 -6.14
CA ILE A 112 17.71 9.21 -6.62
C ILE A 112 16.41 8.86 -5.91
N SER A 113 16.34 9.03 -4.59
CA SER A 113 15.15 8.72 -3.81
C SER A 113 14.00 9.69 -4.10
N ALA A 114 14.30 10.99 -4.24
CA ALA A 114 13.32 11.99 -4.65
C ALA A 114 12.75 11.67 -6.04
N LEU A 115 13.61 11.29 -6.99
CA LEU A 115 13.20 10.87 -8.32
C LEU A 115 12.29 9.62 -8.28
N ALA A 116 12.64 8.64 -7.44
CA ALA A 116 11.83 7.43 -7.24
C ALA A 116 10.44 7.76 -6.67
N VAL A 117 10.35 8.65 -5.68
CA VAL A 117 9.08 9.14 -5.13
C VAL A 117 8.24 9.86 -6.17
N ILE A 118 8.87 10.77 -6.95
CA ILE A 118 8.19 11.50 -8.02
C ILE A 118 7.70 10.54 -9.10
N MET A 119 8.51 9.57 -9.52
CA MET A 119 8.11 8.56 -10.51
C MET A 119 6.95 7.70 -10.01
N LEU A 120 7.00 7.28 -8.75
CA LEU A 120 5.90 6.51 -8.14
C LEU A 120 4.61 7.34 -8.10
N TYR A 121 4.70 8.58 -7.67
CA TYR A 121 3.57 9.51 -7.67
C TYR A 121 3.02 9.71 -9.09
N ALA A 122 3.89 10.02 -10.04
CA ALA A 122 3.52 10.24 -11.44
C ALA A 122 2.85 9.00 -12.05
N PHE A 123 3.36 7.80 -11.76
CA PHE A 123 2.75 6.55 -12.20
C PHE A 123 1.31 6.42 -11.71
N PHE A 124 1.05 6.62 -10.43
CA PHE A 124 -0.30 6.47 -9.88
C PHE A 124 -1.22 7.65 -10.21
N ALA A 125 -0.69 8.87 -10.32
CA ALA A 125 -1.50 10.07 -10.58
C ALA A 125 -1.86 10.26 -12.07
N PHE A 126 -0.93 9.96 -12.98
CA PHE A 126 -1.06 10.35 -14.38
C PHE A 126 -1.17 9.19 -15.38
N THR A 127 -0.78 7.96 -15.01
CA THR A 127 -0.88 6.83 -15.94
C THR A 127 -2.16 6.04 -15.73
N GLU A 128 -2.69 5.45 -16.80
CA GLU A 128 -3.84 4.53 -16.78
C GLU A 128 -3.39 3.06 -16.93
N ILE A 129 -2.08 2.83 -16.92
CA ILE A 129 -1.52 1.48 -17.06
C ILE A 129 -1.96 0.62 -15.88
N GLY A 130 -2.62 -0.49 -16.18
CA GLY A 130 -3.11 -1.43 -15.17
C GLY A 130 -4.53 -1.16 -14.65
N ASP A 131 -5.30 -0.27 -15.25
CA ASP A 131 -6.70 0.00 -14.85
C ASP A 131 -7.63 -1.22 -15.02
N GLY A 132 -7.25 -2.19 -15.84
CA GLY A 132 -7.91 -3.50 -15.85
C GLY A 132 -7.75 -4.30 -14.56
N ASN A 133 -6.80 -3.93 -13.69
CA ASN A 133 -6.62 -4.54 -12.38
C ASN A 133 -7.28 -3.68 -11.30
N VAL A 134 -8.33 -4.22 -10.70
CA VAL A 134 -9.14 -3.53 -9.67
C VAL A 134 -8.29 -3.03 -8.49
N LEU A 135 -7.23 -3.77 -8.11
CA LEU A 135 -6.34 -3.40 -7.01
C LEU A 135 -5.49 -2.17 -7.37
N ILE A 136 -4.93 -2.12 -8.58
CA ILE A 136 -4.13 -0.98 -9.06
C ILE A 136 -5.02 0.26 -9.16
N ARG A 137 -6.21 0.13 -9.75
CA ARG A 137 -7.19 1.21 -9.83
C ARG A 137 -7.56 1.75 -8.45
N ARG A 138 -7.74 0.86 -7.47
CA ARG A 138 -8.01 1.25 -6.07
C ARG A 138 -6.83 1.99 -5.42
N MET A 139 -5.60 1.56 -5.66
CA MET A 139 -4.40 2.27 -5.18
C MET A 139 -4.31 3.68 -5.78
N ARG A 140 -4.69 3.82 -7.03
CA ARG A 140 -4.70 5.10 -7.75
C ARG A 140 -5.64 6.12 -7.13
N THR A 141 -6.80 5.73 -6.61
CA THR A 141 -7.73 6.64 -5.95
C THR A 141 -7.14 7.31 -4.69
N ALA A 142 -6.04 6.77 -4.12
CA ALA A 142 -5.30 7.45 -3.06
C ALA A 142 -4.66 8.78 -3.54
N PHE A 143 -4.32 8.86 -4.82
CA PHE A 143 -3.71 10.03 -5.45
C PHE A 143 -4.72 10.91 -6.20
N ARG A 144 -5.97 10.42 -6.35
CA ARG A 144 -7.10 11.14 -6.96
C ARG A 144 -8.28 11.16 -5.98
N PRO A 145 -8.22 11.97 -4.91
CA PRO A 145 -9.23 11.94 -3.85
C PRO A 145 -10.64 12.31 -4.33
N GLN A 146 -10.74 13.05 -5.42
CA GLN A 146 -12.03 13.42 -6.02
C GLN A 146 -12.81 12.22 -6.59
N GLU A 147 -12.11 11.18 -7.01
CA GLU A 147 -12.69 9.93 -7.54
C GLU A 147 -13.02 8.92 -6.41
N ASP A 148 -12.66 9.22 -5.16
CA ASP A 148 -12.87 8.34 -4.02
C ASP A 148 -14.20 8.60 -3.33
N THR A 149 -15.17 7.74 -3.58
CA THR A 149 -16.49 7.78 -2.93
C THR A 149 -16.40 7.77 -1.39
N SER A 150 -15.46 7.02 -0.82
CA SER A 150 -15.27 6.94 0.63
C SER A 150 -14.71 8.23 1.21
N PHE A 151 -13.86 8.93 0.47
CA PHE A 151 -13.33 10.24 0.87
C PHE A 151 -14.43 11.30 0.85
N ASN A 152 -15.23 11.32 -0.21
CA ASN A 152 -16.34 12.26 -0.35
C ASN A 152 -17.38 12.10 0.76
N VAL A 153 -17.77 10.86 1.09
CA VAL A 153 -18.68 10.55 2.22
C VAL A 153 -18.11 11.03 3.56
N ARG A 154 -16.80 10.89 3.78
CA ARG A 154 -16.18 11.40 5.02
C ARG A 154 -16.20 12.92 5.11
N ILE A 155 -15.93 13.62 4.02
CA ILE A 155 -16.04 15.09 3.98
C ILE A 155 -17.48 15.54 4.24
N GLU A 156 -18.45 14.87 3.65
CA GLU A 156 -19.86 15.16 3.84
C GLU A 156 -20.29 14.94 5.29
N ASN A 157 -19.91 13.83 5.88
CA ASN A 157 -20.12 13.55 7.30
C ASN A 157 -19.43 14.57 8.22
N GLN A 158 -18.21 14.99 7.89
CA GLN A 158 -17.54 16.04 8.67
C GLN A 158 -18.29 17.38 8.64
N LYS A 159 -18.86 17.76 7.48
CA LYS A 159 -19.67 18.96 7.36
C LYS A 159 -20.94 18.86 8.22
N LEU A 160 -21.64 17.73 8.15
CA LEU A 160 -22.83 17.47 8.96
C LEU A 160 -22.53 17.52 10.47
N ILE A 161 -21.44 16.91 10.91
CA ILE A 161 -21.03 16.94 12.33
C ILE A 161 -20.65 18.36 12.76
N ALA A 162 -19.94 19.11 11.92
CA ALA A 162 -19.58 20.50 12.22
C ALA A 162 -20.81 21.42 12.33
N GLU A 163 -21.87 21.16 11.58
CA GLU A 163 -23.13 21.87 11.66
C GLU A 163 -23.87 21.51 12.95
N TYR A 164 -23.89 20.22 13.32
CA TYR A 164 -24.50 19.76 14.59
C TYR A 164 -23.77 20.29 15.85
N MET A 165 -22.46 20.52 15.77
CA MET A 165 -21.68 21.04 16.89
C MET A 165 -21.76 22.57 17.04
N ARG A 166 -22.37 23.28 16.08
CA ARG A 166 -22.61 24.74 16.13
C ARG A 166 -23.98 25.13 16.68
N THR A 167 -24.88 24.16 16.76
CA THR A 167 -26.22 24.32 17.39
C THR A 167 -26.16 23.91 18.85
#